data_10fabd45b7898afd388a08f8595dee7a
#
_entry.id   10fabd45b7898afd388a08f8595dee7a
#
_cell.length_a   1.000
_cell.length_b   1.000
_cell.length_c   1.000
_cell.angle_alpha   90.00
_cell.angle_beta   90.00
_cell.angle_gamma   90.00
#
_symmetry.space_group_name_H-M   'P 1'
#
loop_
_entity.id
_entity.type
_entity.pdbx_description
1 polymer ?
#
loop_
_entity_poly.entity_id
_entity_poly.type
_entity_poly.pdbx_seq_one_letter_code
_entity_poly.pdbx_strand_id
1 'polypeptide(L)'
;MKRKQYEAARRKLLDEAQAFLDAGKVDEANAKMEEVKALDEQWDAAAQAAADFAALNGTQVPAAGMYLEDFFGGESREGGQDDETPVTKAWKSDEYKNAWAKTLMGKKLNQVEEEKFRLVNEAYTHTTQNTAIVIPETVAKGIWEIAGEYYPYFADVTKTYVNGILAMLQEDTSSEAKWYEEETATEDGKETFKEYKLNGCELSRAITVSWKLKEMAIEDFIPYIQRKMAKKLGAAAGYGVTHGAGPEAVGGKPEPMGTVTALLAEEDTPQVAEYAKGSVPKYDDIVKARAKVKSGYGAGLAVYANSFTIWNKIAMIMDQNKRPLFVPDVTGSGQFRILGMPVKEDDSMQDGEILLSNASDGYHLNVNKEISMMTEDHIKARSTDYVGYGIMDGNVVTGKAHALLKEADA
;
A
#
# COMPACT_ATOMS: atom_id res chain seq x y z
N MET A 1 -0.63 0.93 -36.64
CA MET A 1 -1.08 -0.48 -36.54
C MET A 1 -1.19 -0.84 -35.08
N LYS A 2 -2.26 -1.50 -34.61
CA LYS A 2 -2.39 -1.91 -33.21
C LYS A 2 -1.53 -3.14 -32.92
N ARG A 3 -1.00 -3.29 -31.69
CA ARG A 3 -0.13 -4.42 -31.30
C ARG A 3 -0.72 -5.79 -31.65
N LYS A 4 -1.99 -6.04 -31.30
CA LYS A 4 -2.66 -7.30 -31.63
C LYS A 4 -2.69 -7.59 -33.14
N GLN A 5 -2.81 -6.54 -33.96
CA GLN A 5 -2.78 -6.67 -35.42
C GLN A 5 -1.37 -6.95 -35.93
N TYR A 6 -0.36 -6.33 -35.33
CA TYR A 6 1.06 -6.59 -35.62
C TYR A 6 1.44 -8.03 -35.26
N GLU A 7 1.13 -8.45 -34.03
CA GLU A 7 1.45 -9.82 -33.56
C GLU A 7 0.72 -10.89 -34.38
N ALA A 8 -0.54 -10.65 -34.75
CA ALA A 8 -1.28 -11.56 -35.61
C ALA A 8 -0.70 -11.64 -37.03
N ALA A 9 -0.34 -10.49 -37.61
CA ALA A 9 0.29 -10.44 -38.94
C ALA A 9 1.67 -11.10 -38.92
N ARG A 10 2.49 -10.80 -37.92
CA ARG A 10 3.82 -11.41 -37.72
C ARG A 10 3.75 -12.92 -37.57
N ARG A 11 2.83 -13.40 -36.73
CA ARG A 11 2.61 -14.84 -36.53
C ARG A 11 2.19 -15.53 -37.82
N LYS A 12 1.27 -14.94 -38.57
CA LYS A 12 0.81 -15.49 -39.85
C LYS A 12 1.97 -15.63 -40.84
N LEU A 13 2.82 -14.61 -40.97
CA LEU A 13 3.98 -14.66 -41.87
C LEU A 13 4.99 -15.70 -41.45
N LEU A 14 5.22 -15.87 -40.14
CA LEU A 14 6.09 -16.92 -39.60
C LEU A 14 5.55 -18.33 -39.84
N ASP A 15 4.25 -18.54 -39.67
CA ASP A 15 3.57 -19.81 -39.94
C ASP A 15 3.66 -20.16 -41.45
N GLU A 16 3.49 -19.17 -42.35
CA GLU A 16 3.66 -19.33 -43.80
C GLU A 16 5.14 -19.66 -44.13
N ALA A 17 6.10 -18.97 -43.54
CA ALA A 17 7.53 -19.25 -43.73
C ALA A 17 7.88 -20.67 -43.29
N GLN A 18 7.38 -21.12 -42.15
CA GLN A 18 7.57 -22.49 -41.66
C GLN A 18 6.97 -23.54 -42.63
N ALA A 19 5.77 -23.30 -43.15
CA ALA A 19 5.11 -24.19 -44.09
C ALA A 19 5.94 -24.33 -45.40
N PHE A 20 6.56 -23.25 -45.89
CA PHE A 20 7.48 -23.30 -47.04
C PHE A 20 8.76 -24.06 -46.76
N LEU A 21 9.32 -23.91 -45.54
CA LEU A 21 10.50 -24.72 -45.13
C LEU A 21 10.16 -26.20 -45.07
N ASP A 22 9.01 -26.56 -44.51
CA ASP A 22 8.56 -27.95 -44.43
C ASP A 22 8.28 -28.56 -45.82
N ALA A 23 7.93 -27.70 -46.79
CA ALA A 23 7.77 -28.09 -48.20
C ALA A 23 9.08 -28.09 -49.00
N GLY A 24 10.23 -27.79 -48.38
CA GLY A 24 11.53 -27.72 -49.02
C GLY A 24 11.78 -26.54 -49.97
N LYS A 25 10.92 -25.48 -49.88
CA LYS A 25 10.97 -24.30 -50.72
C LYS A 25 11.68 -23.15 -50.00
N VAL A 26 13.02 -23.24 -49.95
CA VAL A 26 13.85 -22.31 -49.15
C VAL A 26 13.79 -20.87 -49.65
N ASP A 27 13.70 -20.62 -50.93
CA ASP A 27 13.67 -19.26 -51.48
C ASP A 27 12.36 -18.54 -51.12
N GLU A 28 11.23 -19.26 -51.17
CA GLU A 28 9.91 -18.72 -50.79
C GLU A 28 9.84 -18.48 -49.28
N ALA A 29 10.46 -19.32 -48.44
CA ALA A 29 10.57 -19.15 -47.01
C ALA A 29 11.42 -17.89 -46.65
N ASN A 30 12.56 -17.70 -47.34
CA ASN A 30 13.39 -16.54 -47.14
C ASN A 30 12.70 -15.25 -47.53
N ALA A 31 11.88 -15.24 -48.62
CA ALA A 31 11.07 -14.09 -49.00
C ALA A 31 10.04 -13.71 -47.89
N LYS A 32 9.43 -14.71 -47.23
CA LYS A 32 8.51 -14.46 -46.12
C LYS A 32 9.24 -13.97 -44.87
N MET A 33 10.44 -14.43 -44.61
CA MET A 33 11.26 -13.90 -43.50
C MET A 33 11.69 -12.44 -43.72
N GLU A 34 11.93 -12.03 -44.98
CA GLU A 34 12.17 -10.61 -45.30
C GLU A 34 10.90 -9.76 -45.09
N GLU A 35 9.69 -10.27 -45.41
CA GLU A 35 8.43 -9.60 -45.09
C GLU A 35 8.25 -9.42 -43.58
N VAL A 36 8.65 -10.40 -42.75
CA VAL A 36 8.64 -10.27 -41.27
C VAL A 36 9.57 -9.17 -40.81
N LYS A 37 10.80 -9.11 -41.32
CA LYS A 37 11.77 -8.05 -40.98
C LYS A 37 11.25 -6.66 -41.33
N ALA A 38 10.67 -6.52 -42.53
CA ALA A 38 10.07 -5.24 -42.95
C ALA A 38 8.89 -4.81 -42.07
N LEU A 39 8.11 -5.76 -41.59
CA LEU A 39 7.02 -5.50 -40.65
C LEU A 39 7.56 -5.09 -39.26
N ASP A 40 8.62 -5.74 -38.78
CA ASP A 40 9.28 -5.44 -37.52
C ASP A 40 9.91 -4.00 -37.58
N GLU A 41 10.59 -3.66 -38.69
CA GLU A 41 11.15 -2.30 -38.92
C GLU A 41 10.07 -1.20 -38.94
N GLN A 42 8.93 -1.47 -39.59
CA GLN A 42 7.82 -0.52 -39.59
C GLN A 42 7.23 -0.32 -38.19
N TRP A 43 7.16 -1.39 -37.42
CA TRP A 43 6.68 -1.32 -36.04
C TRP A 43 7.64 -0.51 -35.15
N ASP A 44 8.94 -0.76 -35.25
CA ASP A 44 9.96 -0.04 -34.47
C ASP A 44 10.04 1.44 -34.85
N ALA A 45 9.92 1.77 -36.13
CA ALA A 45 9.86 3.16 -36.60
C ALA A 45 8.61 3.90 -36.07
N ALA A 46 7.46 3.21 -36.02
CA ALA A 46 6.24 3.80 -35.47
C ALA A 46 6.34 3.99 -33.93
N ALA A 47 6.99 3.05 -33.23
CA ALA A 47 7.25 3.15 -31.79
C ALA A 47 8.21 4.31 -31.46
N GLN A 48 9.27 4.47 -32.27
CA GLN A 48 10.21 5.58 -32.13
C GLN A 48 9.54 6.94 -32.37
N ALA A 49 8.74 7.05 -33.43
CA ALA A 49 8.01 8.28 -33.74
C ALA A 49 7.02 8.67 -32.63
N ALA A 50 6.37 7.69 -31.99
CA ALA A 50 5.49 7.92 -30.86
C ALA A 50 6.26 8.39 -29.62
N ALA A 51 7.45 7.82 -29.37
CA ALA A 51 8.33 8.23 -28.28
C ALA A 51 8.84 9.66 -28.47
N ASP A 52 9.26 10.01 -29.70
CA ASP A 52 9.72 11.34 -30.05
C ASP A 52 8.59 12.40 -29.92
N PHE A 53 7.38 12.04 -30.32
CA PHE A 53 6.20 12.89 -30.16
C PHE A 53 5.85 13.13 -28.68
N ALA A 54 5.94 12.09 -27.85
CA ALA A 54 5.70 12.21 -26.41
C ALA A 54 6.78 13.09 -25.73
N ALA A 55 8.05 12.97 -26.15
CA ALA A 55 9.14 13.80 -25.65
C ALA A 55 8.95 15.30 -26.01
N LEU A 56 8.45 15.59 -27.22
CA LEU A 56 8.15 16.95 -27.67
C LEU A 56 6.98 17.59 -26.90
N ASN A 57 6.01 16.77 -26.43
CA ASN A 57 4.87 17.25 -25.65
C ASN A 57 5.17 17.39 -24.13
N GLY A 58 6.41 17.17 -23.68
CA GLY A 58 6.78 17.26 -22.27
C GLY A 58 6.21 16.14 -21.39
N THR A 59 5.63 15.10 -21.99
CA THR A 59 5.15 13.94 -21.27
C THR A 59 6.30 12.96 -21.09
N GLN A 60 6.64 12.58 -19.86
CA GLN A 60 7.68 11.57 -19.63
C GLN A 60 7.30 10.26 -20.31
N VAL A 61 8.15 9.76 -21.18
CA VAL A 61 8.01 8.46 -21.79
C VAL A 61 8.35 7.40 -20.74
N PRO A 62 7.43 6.49 -20.38
CA PRO A 62 7.78 5.36 -19.52
C PRO A 62 8.81 4.47 -20.23
N ALA A 63 9.78 3.98 -19.45
CA ALA A 63 10.85 3.11 -19.95
C ALA A 63 10.32 1.93 -20.76
N ALA A 64 11.07 1.51 -21.77
CA ALA A 64 10.77 0.49 -22.76
C ALA A 64 9.90 -0.68 -22.25
N GLY A 65 8.65 -0.70 -22.68
CA GLY A 65 7.66 -1.73 -22.29
C GLY A 65 6.21 -1.28 -22.34
N MET A 66 5.92 0.01 -22.42
CA MET A 66 4.56 0.52 -22.55
C MET A 66 4.15 0.62 -24.03
N TYR A 67 3.00 0.07 -24.34
CA TYR A 67 2.51 -0.09 -25.69
C TYR A 67 1.67 1.11 -26.14
N LEU A 68 1.65 1.37 -27.47
CA LEU A 68 0.89 2.45 -28.12
C LEU A 68 -0.61 2.48 -27.79
N GLU A 69 -1.20 1.36 -27.39
CA GLU A 69 -2.62 1.29 -27.01
C GLU A 69 -2.93 2.03 -25.70
N ASP A 70 -1.98 2.08 -24.76
CA ASP A 70 -2.17 2.78 -23.47
C ASP A 70 -2.06 4.30 -23.62
N PHE A 71 -1.48 4.79 -24.73
CA PHE A 71 -1.27 6.23 -24.98
C PHE A 71 -2.39 6.89 -25.79
N PHE A 72 -3.06 6.15 -26.70
CA PHE A 72 -4.11 6.66 -27.58
C PHE A 72 -5.53 6.13 -27.31
N GLY A 73 -5.69 5.22 -26.39
CA GLY A 73 -6.95 4.59 -26.03
C GLY A 73 -7.62 5.22 -24.83
N GLY A 74 -8.15 6.43 -24.99
CA GLY A 74 -9.08 7.03 -24.04
C GLY A 74 -10.46 6.39 -24.11
N GLU A 75 -10.60 5.12 -23.74
CA GLU A 75 -11.89 4.52 -23.42
C GLU A 75 -11.83 3.92 -22.02
N SER A 76 -12.70 4.45 -21.17
CA SER A 76 -13.00 3.95 -19.83
C SER A 76 -13.21 2.43 -19.87
N ARG A 77 -12.30 1.68 -19.24
CA ARG A 77 -12.52 0.26 -18.97
C ARG A 77 -13.60 0.10 -17.91
N GLU A 78 -14.86 -0.02 -18.33
CA GLU A 78 -15.86 -0.79 -17.61
C GLU A 78 -15.76 -2.26 -18.07
N GLY A 79 -15.49 -3.16 -17.14
CA GLY A 79 -15.56 -4.61 -17.37
C GLY A 79 -14.19 -5.30 -17.49
N GLY A 80 -13.62 -5.70 -16.36
CA GLY A 80 -12.38 -6.43 -16.27
C GLY A 80 -12.43 -7.81 -16.91
N GLN A 81 -11.46 -8.10 -17.74
CA GLN A 81 -10.79 -9.40 -17.82
C GLN A 81 -9.34 -9.12 -17.53
N ASP A 82 -8.90 -9.54 -16.35
CA ASP A 82 -7.51 -9.49 -15.91
C ASP A 82 -6.64 -10.30 -16.88
N ASP A 83 -5.90 -9.65 -17.77
CA ASP A 83 -4.80 -10.24 -18.50
C ASP A 83 -3.63 -10.44 -17.49
N GLU A 84 -3.84 -11.36 -16.53
CA GLU A 84 -2.82 -11.73 -15.56
C GLU A 84 -1.65 -12.38 -16.29
N THR A 85 -0.44 -11.83 -16.06
CA THR A 85 0.78 -12.44 -16.61
C THR A 85 0.98 -13.85 -16.05
N PRO A 86 1.71 -14.75 -16.76
CA PRO A 86 2.02 -16.08 -16.25
C PRO A 86 2.67 -16.06 -14.85
N VAL A 87 3.47 -15.04 -14.56
CA VAL A 87 4.12 -14.82 -13.25
C VAL A 87 3.06 -14.50 -12.17
N THR A 88 2.14 -13.58 -12.44
CA THR A 88 1.08 -13.21 -11.49
C THR A 88 0.14 -14.39 -11.22
N LYS A 89 -0.20 -15.18 -12.26
CA LYS A 89 -0.98 -16.42 -12.09
C LYS A 89 -0.24 -17.45 -11.25
N ALA A 90 1.07 -17.61 -11.46
CA ALA A 90 1.89 -18.52 -10.67
C ALA A 90 1.96 -18.05 -9.21
N TRP A 91 2.16 -16.77 -8.96
CA TRP A 91 2.25 -16.17 -7.62
C TRP A 91 0.97 -16.35 -6.79
N LYS A 92 -0.19 -16.28 -7.43
CA LYS A 92 -1.51 -16.50 -6.78
C LYS A 92 -1.87 -17.98 -6.61
N SER A 93 -1.11 -18.90 -7.20
CA SER A 93 -1.47 -20.31 -7.23
C SER A 93 -1.20 -21.04 -5.92
N ASP A 94 -2.03 -22.06 -5.61
CA ASP A 94 -1.84 -22.92 -4.44
C ASP A 94 -0.55 -23.75 -4.53
N GLU A 95 -0.10 -24.10 -5.73
CA GLU A 95 1.16 -24.81 -5.95
C GLU A 95 2.37 -23.95 -5.54
N TYR A 96 2.35 -22.64 -5.86
CA TYR A 96 3.38 -21.71 -5.38
C TYR A 96 3.33 -21.57 -3.86
N LYS A 97 2.14 -21.44 -3.27
CA LYS A 97 1.94 -21.38 -1.83
C LYS A 97 2.49 -22.62 -1.12
N ASN A 98 2.21 -23.80 -1.67
CA ASN A 98 2.74 -25.07 -1.15
C ASN A 98 4.25 -25.18 -1.34
N ALA A 99 4.79 -24.79 -2.50
CA ALA A 99 6.21 -24.71 -2.77
C ALA A 99 6.94 -23.81 -1.79
N TRP A 100 6.39 -22.63 -1.56
CA TRP A 100 6.87 -21.66 -0.59
C TRP A 100 6.92 -22.26 0.83
N ALA A 101 5.82 -22.86 1.30
CA ALA A 101 5.77 -23.48 2.61
C ALA A 101 6.73 -24.65 2.76
N LYS A 102 6.83 -25.54 1.74
CA LYS A 102 7.77 -26.66 1.71
C LYS A 102 9.22 -26.19 1.76
N THR A 103 9.55 -25.11 1.01
CA THR A 103 10.90 -24.53 1.03
C THR A 103 11.24 -23.99 2.41
N LEU A 104 10.31 -23.27 3.08
CA LEU A 104 10.51 -22.79 4.44
C LEU A 104 10.66 -23.92 5.46
N MET A 105 9.97 -25.05 5.24
CA MET A 105 10.08 -26.24 6.08
C MET A 105 11.28 -27.11 5.74
N GLY A 106 12.03 -26.80 4.67
CA GLY A 106 13.16 -27.64 4.19
C GLY A 106 12.72 -28.97 3.54
N LYS A 107 11.47 -29.07 3.09
CA LYS A 107 10.93 -30.25 2.40
C LYS A 107 11.19 -30.16 0.90
N LYS A 108 11.27 -31.32 0.24
CA LYS A 108 11.48 -31.37 -1.23
C LYS A 108 10.24 -30.94 -1.98
N LEU A 109 10.46 -30.14 -3.04
CA LEU A 109 9.44 -29.72 -3.99
C LEU A 109 9.15 -30.83 -4.99
N ASN A 110 7.95 -30.86 -5.54
CA ASN A 110 7.66 -31.61 -6.75
C ASN A 110 8.01 -30.78 -8.01
N GLN A 111 8.01 -31.39 -9.17
CA GLN A 111 8.45 -30.75 -10.42
C GLN A 111 7.62 -29.50 -10.78
N VAL A 112 6.31 -29.53 -10.57
CA VAL A 112 5.38 -28.40 -10.85
C VAL A 112 5.61 -27.27 -9.85
N GLU A 113 5.78 -27.59 -8.57
CA GLU A 113 6.07 -26.62 -7.50
C GLU A 113 7.43 -25.95 -7.74
N GLU A 114 8.45 -26.70 -8.16
CA GLU A 114 9.78 -26.17 -8.44
C GLU A 114 9.77 -25.20 -9.63
N GLU A 115 9.04 -25.54 -10.70
CA GLU A 115 8.89 -24.67 -11.88
C GLU A 115 8.22 -23.35 -11.53
N LYS A 116 7.08 -23.38 -10.82
CA LYS A 116 6.36 -22.17 -10.39
C LYS A 116 7.16 -21.35 -9.38
N PHE A 117 7.85 -22.03 -8.46
CA PHE A 117 8.71 -21.37 -7.48
C PHE A 117 9.85 -20.62 -8.16
N ARG A 118 10.52 -21.24 -9.15
CA ARG A 118 11.55 -20.59 -9.94
C ARG A 118 11.01 -19.43 -10.75
N LEU A 119 9.89 -19.60 -11.45
CA LEU A 119 9.27 -18.56 -12.29
C LEU A 119 8.97 -17.28 -11.51
N VAL A 120 8.39 -17.41 -10.33
CA VAL A 120 8.05 -16.24 -9.48
C VAL A 120 9.29 -15.60 -8.89
N ASN A 121 10.20 -16.39 -8.31
CA ASN A 121 11.39 -15.83 -7.67
C ASN A 121 12.36 -15.20 -8.69
N GLU A 122 12.53 -15.76 -9.88
CA GLU A 122 13.33 -15.13 -10.95
C GLU A 122 12.75 -13.81 -11.42
N ALA A 123 11.41 -13.67 -11.45
CA ALA A 123 10.75 -12.44 -11.87
C ALA A 123 10.83 -11.31 -10.84
N TYR A 124 10.82 -11.64 -9.55
CA TYR A 124 10.79 -10.64 -8.46
C TYR A 124 12.15 -10.40 -7.79
N THR A 125 13.16 -11.25 -8.05
CA THR A 125 14.53 -11.06 -7.54
C THR A 125 15.44 -10.53 -8.63
N HIS A 126 15.72 -9.24 -8.61
CA HIS A 126 16.59 -8.58 -9.62
C HIS A 126 18.09 -8.74 -9.38
N THR A 127 18.53 -9.49 -8.38
CA THR A 127 19.96 -9.74 -8.11
C THR A 127 20.21 -11.18 -7.66
N THR A 128 21.24 -11.80 -8.25
CA THR A 128 21.72 -13.16 -7.95
C THR A 128 22.22 -13.38 -6.51
N GLN A 129 22.28 -12.30 -5.70
CA GLN A 129 22.71 -12.34 -4.30
C GLN A 129 21.55 -12.27 -3.29
N ASN A 130 20.32 -12.05 -3.74
CA ASN A 130 19.18 -11.91 -2.84
C ASN A 130 18.47 -13.26 -2.71
N THR A 131 18.76 -14.00 -1.65
CA THR A 131 18.08 -15.24 -1.25
C THR A 131 16.71 -15.04 -0.62
N ALA A 132 16.12 -13.86 -0.77
CA ALA A 132 14.80 -13.56 -0.26
C ALA A 132 13.72 -14.31 -1.05
N ILE A 133 12.96 -15.15 -0.36
CA ILE A 133 11.83 -15.88 -0.96
C ILE A 133 10.62 -14.97 -0.94
N VAL A 134 10.01 -14.74 -2.11
CA VAL A 134 8.79 -13.90 -2.23
C VAL A 134 7.62 -14.62 -1.53
N ILE A 135 6.91 -13.91 -0.68
CA ILE A 135 5.71 -14.44 0.00
C ILE A 135 4.58 -14.57 -1.04
N PRO A 136 3.84 -15.69 -1.10
CA PRO A 136 2.66 -15.81 -1.94
C PRO A 136 1.66 -14.68 -1.67
N GLU A 137 1.02 -14.14 -2.70
CA GLU A 137 0.05 -13.04 -2.57
C GLU A 137 -1.04 -13.36 -1.54
N THR A 138 -1.58 -14.58 -1.58
CA THR A 138 -2.61 -15.04 -0.64
C THR A 138 -2.13 -15.05 0.82
N VAL A 139 -0.84 -15.33 1.05
CA VAL A 139 -0.23 -15.33 2.39
C VAL A 139 0.04 -13.90 2.84
N ALA A 140 0.60 -13.06 1.98
CA ALA A 140 0.85 -11.64 2.25
C ALA A 140 -0.46 -10.90 2.56
N LYS A 141 -1.48 -11.10 1.72
CA LYS A 141 -2.81 -10.53 1.93
C LYS A 141 -3.40 -10.97 3.27
N GLY A 142 -3.34 -12.26 3.62
CA GLY A 142 -3.79 -12.75 4.92
C GLY A 142 -3.01 -12.17 6.11
N ILE A 143 -1.71 -11.86 5.96
CA ILE A 143 -0.94 -11.15 6.99
C ILE A 143 -1.50 -9.74 7.22
N TRP A 144 -1.76 -8.99 6.14
CA TRP A 144 -2.27 -7.62 6.24
C TRP A 144 -3.74 -7.56 6.66
N GLU A 145 -4.57 -8.52 6.26
CA GLU A 145 -5.96 -8.64 6.74
C GLU A 145 -6.00 -8.83 8.27
N ILE A 146 -5.22 -9.77 8.80
CA ILE A 146 -5.12 -10.00 10.24
C ILE A 146 -4.51 -8.78 10.95
N ALA A 147 -3.50 -8.12 10.36
CA ALA A 147 -2.93 -6.90 10.90
C ALA A 147 -3.97 -5.77 10.96
N GLY A 148 -4.81 -5.63 9.93
CA GLY A 148 -5.88 -4.63 9.86
C GLY A 148 -6.99 -4.83 10.90
N GLU A 149 -7.20 -6.04 11.39
CA GLU A 149 -8.12 -6.31 12.51
C GLU A 149 -7.64 -5.67 13.83
N TYR A 150 -6.33 -5.65 14.07
CA TYR A 150 -5.73 -5.04 15.28
C TYR A 150 -5.39 -3.56 15.10
N TYR A 151 -5.14 -3.13 13.86
CA TYR A 151 -4.70 -1.78 13.49
C TYR A 151 -5.58 -1.20 12.38
N PRO A 152 -6.86 -0.90 12.66
CA PRO A 152 -7.80 -0.40 11.65
C PRO A 152 -7.37 0.90 10.99
N TYR A 153 -6.63 1.77 11.69
CA TYR A 153 -6.11 2.99 11.10
C TYR A 153 -5.14 2.68 9.94
N PHE A 154 -4.20 1.75 10.16
CA PHE A 154 -3.32 1.26 9.10
C PHE A 154 -4.09 0.62 7.93
N ALA A 155 -5.20 -0.06 8.20
CA ALA A 155 -6.03 -0.65 7.14
C ALA A 155 -6.75 0.40 6.29
N ASP A 156 -7.22 1.48 6.91
CA ASP A 156 -8.05 2.52 6.30
C ASP A 156 -7.26 3.59 5.52
N VAL A 157 -5.94 3.73 5.74
CA VAL A 157 -5.11 4.70 5.00
C VAL A 157 -4.97 4.32 3.54
N THR A 158 -4.86 5.34 2.67
CA THR A 158 -4.61 5.13 1.24
C THR A 158 -3.20 4.57 1.02
N LYS A 159 -3.13 3.47 0.28
CA LYS A 159 -1.87 2.75 -0.01
C LYS A 159 -1.53 2.82 -1.50
N THR A 160 -0.26 3.07 -1.79
CA THR A 160 0.33 2.95 -3.14
C THR A 160 1.47 1.95 -3.13
N TYR A 161 1.76 1.39 -4.29
CA TYR A 161 2.80 0.37 -4.48
C TYR A 161 3.78 0.82 -5.56
N VAL A 162 4.55 1.88 -5.23
CA VAL A 162 5.52 2.46 -6.16
C VAL A 162 6.93 2.11 -5.71
N ASN A 163 7.68 1.40 -6.56
CA ASN A 163 9.08 1.11 -6.31
C ASN A 163 9.93 2.37 -6.52
N GLY A 164 10.74 2.73 -5.52
CA GLY A 164 11.59 3.90 -5.55
C GLY A 164 11.03 5.07 -4.75
N ILE A 165 11.53 6.28 -5.02
CA ILE A 165 11.13 7.49 -4.31
C ILE A 165 9.83 8.01 -4.91
N LEU A 166 8.79 8.09 -4.10
CA LEU A 166 7.54 8.73 -4.46
C LEU A 166 7.55 10.18 -3.95
N ALA A 167 7.51 11.14 -4.87
CA ALA A 167 7.36 12.55 -4.54
C ALA A 167 5.89 12.94 -4.62
N MET A 168 5.36 13.53 -3.56
CA MET A 168 4.00 14.03 -3.47
C MET A 168 4.01 15.52 -3.18
N LEU A 169 3.12 16.26 -3.84
CA LEU A 169 2.94 17.69 -3.61
C LEU A 169 1.74 17.90 -2.69
N GLN A 170 1.97 18.62 -1.62
CA GLN A 170 0.91 19.11 -0.74
C GLN A 170 0.75 20.60 -0.95
N GLU A 171 -0.51 21.06 -1.05
CA GLU A 171 -0.82 22.49 -1.05
C GLU A 171 -0.58 23.05 0.37
N ASP A 172 0.35 24.01 0.47
CA ASP A 172 0.71 24.66 1.73
C ASP A 172 -0.18 25.90 1.95
N THR A 173 -0.19 26.80 0.96
CA THR A 173 -1.01 27.99 0.98
C THR A 173 -1.71 28.18 -0.37
N SER A 174 -3.02 28.41 -0.34
CA SER A 174 -3.76 28.82 -1.54
C SER A 174 -4.49 30.14 -1.26
N SER A 175 -4.54 30.99 -2.27
CA SER A 175 -5.30 32.25 -2.23
C SER A 175 -6.76 31.93 -2.46
N GLU A 176 -7.66 32.44 -1.59
CA GLU A 176 -9.08 32.31 -1.81
C GLU A 176 -9.53 33.19 -2.99
N ALA A 177 -10.53 32.70 -3.75
CA ALA A 177 -11.19 33.49 -4.78
C ALA A 177 -11.92 34.68 -4.15
N LYS A 178 -11.76 35.87 -4.76
CA LYS A 178 -12.39 37.10 -4.31
C LYS A 178 -13.40 37.55 -5.33
N TRP A 179 -14.43 38.25 -4.85
CA TRP A 179 -15.41 38.97 -5.69
C TRP A 179 -14.85 40.36 -6.04
N TYR A 180 -14.89 40.74 -7.30
CA TYR A 180 -14.41 42.03 -7.78
C TYR A 180 -15.58 42.83 -8.36
N GLU A 181 -15.48 44.15 -8.25
CA GLU A 181 -16.38 45.05 -8.96
C GLU A 181 -16.01 45.08 -10.46
N GLU A 182 -16.96 45.52 -11.28
CA GLU A 182 -16.78 45.67 -12.72
C GLU A 182 -15.55 46.56 -13.02
N GLU A 183 -14.72 46.21 -13.98
CA GLU A 183 -13.47 46.88 -14.36
C GLU A 183 -12.31 46.84 -13.31
N THR A 184 -12.45 46.08 -12.22
CA THR A 184 -11.34 45.90 -11.27
C THR A 184 -10.43 44.75 -11.70
N ALA A 185 -9.14 44.99 -11.71
CA ALA A 185 -8.14 43.92 -12.05
C ALA A 185 -8.14 42.85 -10.95
N THR A 186 -8.13 41.57 -11.39
CA THR A 186 -7.98 40.42 -10.49
C THR A 186 -6.56 40.41 -9.90
N GLU A 187 -6.43 40.21 -8.60
CA GLU A 187 -5.15 40.02 -7.94
C GLU A 187 -4.58 38.63 -8.26
N ASP A 188 -3.25 38.57 -8.52
CA ASP A 188 -2.57 37.30 -8.73
C ASP A 188 -2.56 36.48 -7.42
N GLY A 189 -3.15 35.30 -7.46
CA GLY A 189 -3.07 34.33 -6.38
C GLY A 189 -1.69 33.66 -6.34
N LYS A 190 -1.12 33.51 -5.16
CA LYS A 190 0.09 32.70 -4.95
C LYS A 190 -0.31 31.39 -4.31
N GLU A 191 0.03 30.30 -4.98
CA GLU A 191 -0.07 28.94 -4.44
C GLU A 191 1.33 28.44 -4.13
N THR A 192 1.53 27.95 -2.92
CA THR A 192 2.80 27.30 -2.53
C THR A 192 2.54 25.83 -2.27
N PHE A 193 3.43 25.00 -2.79
CA PHE A 193 3.37 23.54 -2.64
C PHE A 193 4.58 23.09 -1.82
N LYS A 194 4.33 22.19 -0.90
CA LYS A 194 5.34 21.48 -0.15
C LYS A 194 5.52 20.08 -0.73
N GLU A 195 6.75 19.74 -1.10
CA GLU A 195 7.07 18.41 -1.63
C GLU A 195 7.42 17.47 -0.48
N TYR A 196 6.76 16.30 -0.44
CA TYR A 196 7.13 15.20 0.42
C TYR A 196 7.77 14.09 -0.41
N LYS A 197 8.90 13.58 0.07
CA LYS A 197 9.59 12.45 -0.56
C LYS A 197 9.46 11.23 0.35
N LEU A 198 8.76 10.21 -0.14
CA LEU A 198 8.65 8.93 0.51
C LEU A 198 9.78 8.04 0.00
N ASN A 199 10.87 7.94 0.77
CA ASN A 199 12.08 7.22 0.39
C ASN A 199 12.03 5.74 0.76
N GLY A 200 11.14 5.37 1.67
CA GLY A 200 11.03 4.02 2.21
C GLY A 200 11.85 3.80 3.48
N CYS A 201 11.15 3.40 4.53
CA CYS A 201 11.73 2.97 5.80
C CYS A 201 11.73 1.44 5.86
N GLU A 202 12.80 0.85 6.35
CA GLU A 202 12.95 -0.60 6.43
C GLU A 202 12.17 -1.17 7.61
N LEU A 203 11.24 -2.06 7.34
CA LEU A 203 10.50 -2.81 8.33
C LEU A 203 10.97 -4.26 8.33
N SER A 204 11.56 -4.74 9.41
CA SER A 204 12.01 -6.12 9.52
C SER A 204 11.75 -6.74 10.89
N ARG A 205 11.47 -8.04 10.89
CA ARG A 205 11.32 -8.82 12.12
C ARG A 205 11.66 -10.28 11.92
N ALA A 206 12.50 -10.82 12.81
CA ALA A 206 12.80 -12.24 12.91
C ALA A 206 11.82 -12.96 13.84
N ILE A 207 11.41 -14.17 13.44
CA ILE A 207 10.62 -15.11 14.25
C ILE A 207 11.39 -16.44 14.29
N THR A 208 11.82 -16.84 15.48
CA THR A 208 12.52 -18.12 15.70
C THR A 208 11.52 -19.26 15.86
N VAL A 209 11.66 -20.29 15.07
CA VAL A 209 10.84 -21.52 15.09
C VAL A 209 11.72 -22.72 15.38
N SER A 210 11.34 -23.55 16.34
CA SER A 210 12.08 -24.79 16.63
C SER A 210 11.90 -25.82 15.52
N TRP A 211 12.91 -26.66 15.28
CA TRP A 211 12.81 -27.73 14.29
C TRP A 211 11.66 -28.71 14.55
N LYS A 212 11.32 -28.94 15.83
CA LYS A 212 10.16 -29.74 16.16
C LYS A 212 8.85 -29.16 15.62
N LEU A 213 8.73 -27.83 15.58
CA LEU A 213 7.55 -27.15 15.05
C LEU A 213 7.53 -27.17 13.50
N LYS A 214 8.69 -27.26 12.85
CA LYS A 214 8.78 -27.43 11.37
C LYS A 214 8.21 -28.78 10.88
N GLU A 215 8.09 -29.79 11.74
CA GLU A 215 7.52 -31.09 11.38
C GLU A 215 5.98 -31.13 11.36
N MET A 216 5.32 -30.00 11.62
CA MET A 216 3.87 -29.89 11.53
C MET A 216 3.38 -29.98 10.08
N ALA A 217 2.08 -30.18 9.89
CA ALA A 217 1.47 -30.17 8.56
C ALA A 217 1.57 -28.78 7.90
N ILE A 218 1.58 -28.72 6.57
CA ILE A 218 1.67 -27.46 5.82
C ILE A 218 0.45 -26.60 6.11
N GLU A 219 -0.73 -27.21 6.20
CA GLU A 219 -2.00 -26.56 6.48
C GLU A 219 -2.01 -25.82 7.82
N ASP A 220 -1.27 -26.30 8.80
CA ASP A 220 -1.12 -25.68 10.13
C ASP A 220 0.02 -24.67 10.17
N PHE A 221 1.11 -24.93 9.42
CA PHE A 221 2.31 -24.09 9.39
C PHE A 221 2.04 -22.71 8.78
N ILE A 222 1.34 -22.65 7.65
CA ILE A 222 1.03 -21.39 6.96
C ILE A 222 0.23 -20.44 7.87
N PRO A 223 -0.92 -20.83 8.46
CA PRO A 223 -1.69 -19.96 9.38
C PRO A 223 -0.88 -19.54 10.61
N TYR A 224 -0.02 -20.42 11.13
CA TYR A 224 0.86 -20.09 12.25
C TYR A 224 1.82 -18.95 11.90
N ILE A 225 2.53 -19.05 10.80
CA ILE A 225 3.48 -18.00 10.33
C ILE A 225 2.73 -16.70 10.02
N GLN A 226 1.59 -16.77 9.29
CA GLN A 226 0.76 -15.59 9.00
C GLN A 226 0.39 -14.85 10.28
N ARG A 227 -0.17 -15.54 11.26
CA ARG A 227 -0.60 -14.92 12.54
C ARG A 227 0.57 -14.32 13.32
N LYS A 228 1.73 -14.99 13.34
CA LYS A 228 2.92 -14.48 14.03
C LYS A 228 3.52 -13.26 13.35
N MET A 229 3.60 -13.28 12.00
CA MET A 229 4.07 -12.13 11.22
C MET A 229 3.09 -10.96 11.32
N ALA A 230 1.80 -11.19 11.13
CA ALA A 230 0.76 -10.17 11.25
C ALA A 230 0.83 -9.44 12.60
N LYS A 231 0.93 -10.19 13.70
CA LYS A 231 1.02 -9.59 15.03
C LYS A 231 2.27 -8.74 15.23
N LYS A 232 3.40 -9.08 14.62
CA LYS A 232 4.68 -8.39 14.85
C LYS A 232 4.94 -7.26 13.86
N LEU A 233 4.76 -7.53 12.57
CA LEU A 233 4.94 -6.53 11.51
C LEU A 233 3.77 -5.53 11.51
N GLY A 234 2.53 -6.01 11.72
CA GLY A 234 1.35 -5.17 11.86
C GLY A 234 1.47 -4.17 13.01
N ALA A 235 1.98 -4.62 14.18
CA ALA A 235 2.21 -3.72 15.31
C ALA A 235 3.19 -2.58 14.96
N ALA A 236 4.30 -2.92 14.30
CA ALA A 236 5.30 -1.92 13.91
C ALA A 236 4.77 -0.98 12.81
N ALA A 237 4.05 -1.53 11.81
CA ALA A 237 3.45 -0.72 10.75
C ALA A 237 2.32 0.18 11.28
N GLY A 238 1.43 -0.34 12.13
CA GLY A 238 0.36 0.42 12.77
C GLY A 238 0.93 1.57 13.62
N TYR A 239 1.90 1.28 14.47
CA TYR A 239 2.57 2.31 15.27
C TYR A 239 3.31 3.34 14.40
N GLY A 240 3.99 2.90 13.32
CA GLY A 240 4.67 3.79 12.38
C GLY A 240 3.72 4.80 11.74
N VAL A 241 2.51 4.38 11.34
CA VAL A 241 1.50 5.25 10.71
C VAL A 241 0.83 6.19 11.72
N THR A 242 0.72 5.78 13.00
CA THR A 242 0.09 6.63 14.05
C THR A 242 1.10 7.50 14.78
N HIS A 243 2.23 6.95 15.24
CA HIS A 243 3.20 7.59 16.14
C HIS A 243 4.64 7.59 15.63
N GLY A 244 4.89 7.11 14.41
CA GLY A 244 6.25 7.06 13.87
C GLY A 244 6.93 8.43 13.89
N ALA A 245 8.23 8.44 14.19
CA ALA A 245 9.00 9.66 14.39
C ALA A 245 9.40 10.37 13.08
N GLY A 246 9.12 9.76 11.93
CA GLY A 246 9.53 10.24 10.62
C GLY A 246 10.87 9.70 10.13
N PRO A 247 11.14 9.79 8.82
CA PRO A 247 12.35 9.24 8.20
C PRO A 247 13.64 9.96 8.63
N GLU A 248 13.55 11.21 9.08
CA GLU A 248 14.68 12.05 9.49
C GLU A 248 14.80 12.23 11.00
N ALA A 249 14.20 11.34 11.80
CA ALA A 249 14.24 11.45 13.26
C ALA A 249 15.67 11.44 13.81
N VAL A 250 16.04 12.50 14.50
CA VAL A 250 17.38 12.68 15.09
C VAL A 250 17.61 11.67 16.21
N GLY A 251 18.59 10.77 16.02
CA GLY A 251 18.93 9.73 17.00
C GLY A 251 17.97 8.56 17.07
N GLY A 252 16.93 8.54 16.21
CA GLY A 252 15.96 7.47 16.04
C GLY A 252 16.28 6.54 14.88
N LYS A 253 15.42 5.53 14.69
CA LYS A 253 15.39 4.71 13.48
C LYS A 253 14.50 5.42 12.46
N PRO A 254 14.79 5.33 11.13
CA PRO A 254 13.88 5.81 10.12
C PRO A 254 12.54 5.07 10.22
N GLU A 255 11.46 5.83 10.41
CA GLU A 255 10.08 5.35 10.51
C GLU A 255 9.19 6.22 9.63
N PRO A 256 8.03 5.73 9.17
CA PRO A 256 7.03 6.60 8.55
C PRO A 256 6.68 7.77 9.46
N MET A 257 6.27 8.90 8.90
CA MET A 257 5.77 10.02 9.71
C MET A 257 4.39 9.65 10.27
N GLY A 258 4.31 9.51 11.59
CA GLY A 258 3.05 9.19 12.27
C GLY A 258 2.06 10.35 12.26
N THR A 259 0.77 10.05 12.14
CA THR A 259 -0.29 11.07 12.13
C THR A 259 -0.31 11.88 13.42
N VAL A 260 -0.27 11.22 14.57
CA VAL A 260 -0.25 11.90 15.89
C VAL A 260 1.01 12.76 16.04
N THR A 261 2.16 12.21 15.64
CA THR A 261 3.44 12.94 15.69
C THR A 261 3.40 14.18 14.79
N ALA A 262 2.87 14.06 13.58
CA ALA A 262 2.74 15.19 12.65
C ALA A 262 1.82 16.29 13.21
N LEU A 263 0.65 15.92 13.76
CA LEU A 263 -0.29 16.89 14.35
C LEU A 263 0.30 17.60 15.59
N LEU A 264 1.12 16.92 16.37
CA LEU A 264 1.79 17.51 17.52
C LEU A 264 3.00 18.38 17.13
N ALA A 265 3.56 18.17 15.95
CA ALA A 265 4.68 18.94 15.42
C ALA A 265 4.24 20.21 14.66
N GLU A 266 2.96 20.37 14.34
CA GLU A 266 2.43 21.58 13.72
C GLU A 266 2.51 22.77 14.67
N GLU A 267 2.87 23.94 14.15
CA GLU A 267 2.91 25.19 14.92
C GLU A 267 1.51 25.51 15.49
N ASP A 268 1.46 25.88 16.77
CA ASP A 268 0.23 26.12 17.54
C ASP A 268 -0.73 24.91 17.62
N THR A 269 -0.34 23.75 17.16
CA THR A 269 -1.13 22.49 17.21
C THR A 269 -2.63 22.66 16.85
N PRO A 270 -2.97 23.20 15.66
CA PRO A 270 -4.33 23.65 15.34
C PRO A 270 -5.35 22.50 15.35
N GLN A 271 -4.89 21.27 15.12
CA GLN A 271 -5.71 20.06 15.05
C GLN A 271 -5.79 19.30 16.38
N VAL A 272 -5.12 19.79 17.42
CA VAL A 272 -5.10 19.14 18.75
C VAL A 272 -6.11 19.81 19.69
N ALA A 273 -6.93 19.01 20.34
CA ALA A 273 -7.80 19.41 21.45
C ALA A 273 -7.39 18.65 22.71
N GLU A 274 -7.54 19.26 23.86
CA GLU A 274 -7.17 18.65 25.14
C GLU A 274 -8.35 18.56 26.10
N TYR A 275 -8.39 17.51 26.89
CA TYR A 275 -9.30 17.35 28.01
C TYR A 275 -8.53 17.21 29.32
N ALA A 276 -9.18 17.50 30.44
CA ALA A 276 -8.52 17.58 31.74
C ALA A 276 -7.88 16.24 32.16
N LYS A 277 -6.66 16.32 32.68
CA LYS A 277 -5.86 15.18 33.10
C LYS A 277 -6.60 14.31 34.14
N GLY A 278 -6.53 12.99 33.99
CA GLY A 278 -7.20 12.03 34.86
C GLY A 278 -8.72 12.02 34.78
N SER A 279 -9.33 12.84 33.89
CA SER A 279 -10.77 12.92 33.74
C SER A 279 -11.28 12.09 32.54
N VAL A 280 -12.60 11.97 32.47
CA VAL A 280 -13.30 11.48 31.28
C VAL A 280 -13.56 12.68 30.38
N PRO A 281 -13.29 12.60 29.05
CA PRO A 281 -13.63 13.68 28.14
C PRO A 281 -15.14 13.93 28.15
N LYS A 282 -15.53 15.21 28.06
CA LYS A 282 -16.92 15.62 28.01
C LYS A 282 -17.43 15.64 26.56
N TYR A 283 -18.74 15.69 26.41
CA TYR A 283 -19.38 15.90 25.11
C TYR A 283 -18.78 17.07 24.34
N ASP A 284 -18.59 18.20 25.02
CA ASP A 284 -18.04 19.42 24.43
C ASP A 284 -16.63 19.22 23.88
N ASP A 285 -15.82 18.36 24.50
CA ASP A 285 -14.43 18.11 24.07
C ASP A 285 -14.41 17.32 22.76
N ILE A 286 -15.31 16.34 22.61
CA ILE A 286 -15.47 15.61 21.34
C ILE A 286 -15.98 16.55 20.23
N VAL A 287 -16.94 17.42 20.56
CA VAL A 287 -17.47 18.41 19.60
C VAL A 287 -16.39 19.40 19.17
N LYS A 288 -15.57 19.90 20.10
CA LYS A 288 -14.42 20.77 19.79
C LYS A 288 -13.41 20.06 18.89
N ALA A 289 -13.06 18.80 19.19
CA ALA A 289 -12.18 18.00 18.33
C ALA A 289 -12.79 17.83 16.93
N ARG A 290 -14.08 17.48 16.84
CA ARG A 290 -14.77 17.34 15.56
C ARG A 290 -14.80 18.64 14.75
N ALA A 291 -14.93 19.79 15.42
CA ALA A 291 -14.96 21.11 14.78
C ALA A 291 -13.60 21.48 14.12
N LYS A 292 -12.49 20.88 14.55
CA LYS A 292 -11.18 21.08 13.95
C LYS A 292 -11.01 20.40 12.59
N VAL A 293 -11.79 19.36 12.31
CA VAL A 293 -11.79 18.69 11.01
C VAL A 293 -12.55 19.53 9.99
N LYS A 294 -11.91 19.90 8.88
CA LYS A 294 -12.54 20.71 7.82
C LYS A 294 -13.73 19.96 7.20
N SER A 295 -14.79 20.67 6.84
CA SER A 295 -16.06 20.11 6.36
C SER A 295 -15.91 19.16 5.16
N GLY A 296 -14.96 19.43 4.26
CA GLY A 296 -14.68 18.59 3.10
C GLY A 296 -14.25 17.15 3.46
N TYR A 297 -13.65 16.95 4.63
CA TYR A 297 -13.18 15.63 5.11
C TYR A 297 -14.16 14.95 6.07
N GLY A 298 -15.35 15.52 6.25
CA GLY A 298 -16.35 14.99 7.18
C GLY A 298 -16.99 13.66 6.75
N ALA A 299 -17.01 13.37 5.45
CA ALA A 299 -17.43 12.08 4.93
C ALA A 299 -16.30 11.06 5.16
N GLY A 300 -16.61 9.88 5.71
CA GLY A 300 -15.57 8.87 6.01
C GLY A 300 -14.82 9.08 7.33
N LEU A 301 -15.19 10.08 8.14
CA LEU A 301 -14.57 10.32 9.43
C LEU A 301 -14.86 9.17 10.40
N ALA A 302 -13.81 8.60 10.99
CA ALA A 302 -13.88 7.58 12.04
C ALA A 302 -13.10 8.02 13.27
N VAL A 303 -13.40 7.38 14.39
CA VAL A 303 -12.73 7.59 15.67
C VAL A 303 -11.86 6.37 15.95
N TYR A 304 -10.57 6.58 16.18
CA TYR A 304 -9.60 5.54 16.51
C TYR A 304 -9.09 5.76 17.92
N ALA A 305 -9.13 4.72 18.72
CA ALA A 305 -8.61 4.71 20.07
C ALA A 305 -8.32 3.27 20.52
N ASN A 306 -7.47 3.09 21.52
CA ASN A 306 -7.24 1.76 22.07
C ASN A 306 -8.40 1.29 22.96
N SER A 307 -8.44 0.01 23.26
CA SER A 307 -9.50 -0.63 24.07
C SER A 307 -9.68 0.04 25.43
N PHE A 308 -8.57 0.38 26.11
CA PHE A 308 -8.61 1.07 27.39
C PHE A 308 -9.31 2.43 27.29
N THR A 309 -8.94 3.24 26.30
CA THR A 309 -9.55 4.56 26.08
C THR A 309 -11.03 4.47 25.66
N ILE A 310 -11.38 3.49 24.82
CA ILE A 310 -12.78 3.31 24.41
C ILE A 310 -13.65 3.03 25.65
N TRP A 311 -13.29 2.03 26.46
CA TRP A 311 -14.15 1.60 27.55
C TRP A 311 -14.06 2.46 28.80
N ASN A 312 -12.91 3.07 29.13
CA ASN A 312 -12.73 3.89 30.31
C ASN A 312 -12.94 5.38 30.08
N LYS A 313 -12.95 5.83 28.81
CA LYS A 313 -13.10 7.26 28.48
C LYS A 313 -14.31 7.47 27.57
N ILE A 314 -14.34 6.90 26.35
CA ILE A 314 -15.39 7.18 25.36
C ILE A 314 -16.77 6.63 25.81
N ALA A 315 -16.82 5.41 26.31
CA ALA A 315 -18.07 4.77 26.76
C ALA A 315 -18.70 5.45 28.00
N MET A 316 -17.88 6.18 28.75
CA MET A 316 -18.32 6.93 29.94
C MET A 316 -18.90 8.31 29.60
N ILE A 317 -18.86 8.75 28.34
CA ILE A 317 -19.39 10.05 27.93
C ILE A 317 -20.91 10.02 27.96
N MET A 318 -21.50 10.92 28.72
CA MET A 318 -22.94 11.05 28.87
C MET A 318 -23.42 12.44 28.49
N ASP A 319 -24.68 12.54 28.08
CA ASP A 319 -25.36 13.81 27.89
C ASP A 319 -25.75 14.42 29.26
N GLN A 320 -26.32 15.64 29.22
CA GLN A 320 -26.81 16.32 30.42
C GLN A 320 -27.90 15.53 31.18
N ASN A 321 -28.58 14.61 30.51
CA ASN A 321 -29.61 13.74 31.06
C ASN A 321 -29.06 12.37 31.50
N LYS A 322 -27.73 12.22 31.58
CA LYS A 322 -27.04 10.98 31.93
C LYS A 322 -27.32 9.82 30.95
N ARG A 323 -27.57 10.11 29.68
CA ARG A 323 -27.70 9.10 28.65
C ARG A 323 -26.34 8.89 28.00
N PRO A 324 -25.92 7.62 27.79
CA PRO A 324 -24.65 7.34 27.12
C PRO A 324 -24.71 7.82 25.65
N LEU A 325 -23.66 8.47 25.18
CA LEU A 325 -23.52 8.90 23.81
C LEU A 325 -22.81 7.85 22.92
N PHE A 326 -22.21 6.88 23.56
CA PHE A 326 -21.59 5.72 22.92
C PHE A 326 -22.67 4.66 22.69
N VAL A 327 -23.14 4.50 21.47
CA VAL A 327 -24.27 3.68 21.13
C VAL A 327 -23.85 2.56 20.18
N PRO A 328 -24.30 1.30 20.42
CA PRO A 328 -24.06 0.24 19.45
C PRO A 328 -24.81 0.52 18.15
N ASP A 329 -24.18 0.23 17.02
CA ASP A 329 -24.81 0.32 15.70
C ASP A 329 -25.80 -0.85 15.54
N VAL A 330 -27.09 -0.56 15.66
CA VAL A 330 -28.18 -1.56 15.52
C VAL A 330 -28.42 -1.96 14.06
N THR A 331 -27.77 -1.33 13.08
CA THR A 331 -27.99 -1.59 11.64
C THR A 331 -27.13 -2.72 11.05
N GLY A 332 -26.30 -3.38 11.87
CA GLY A 332 -25.77 -4.69 11.45
C GLY A 332 -24.26 -4.93 11.49
N SER A 333 -23.41 -3.93 11.79
CA SER A 333 -21.96 -4.18 11.81
C SER A 333 -21.40 -4.54 13.20
N GLY A 334 -22.21 -4.41 14.26
CA GLY A 334 -21.73 -4.58 15.64
C GLY A 334 -20.73 -3.51 16.11
N GLN A 335 -20.47 -2.49 15.28
CA GLN A 335 -19.56 -1.39 15.61
C GLN A 335 -20.27 -0.37 16.49
N PHE A 336 -19.52 0.20 17.41
CA PHE A 336 -20.03 1.31 18.22
C PHE A 336 -19.88 2.64 17.46
N ARG A 337 -20.78 3.59 17.75
CA ARG A 337 -20.76 4.94 17.18
C ARG A 337 -20.83 6.00 18.26
N ILE A 338 -20.11 7.11 18.02
CA ILE A 338 -20.23 8.33 18.81
C ILE A 338 -20.49 9.51 17.87
N LEU A 339 -21.53 10.28 18.11
CA LEU A 339 -21.94 11.41 17.25
C LEU A 339 -22.05 11.03 15.76
N GLY A 340 -22.52 9.81 15.45
CA GLY A 340 -22.63 9.28 14.09
C GLY A 340 -21.33 8.75 13.48
N MET A 341 -20.18 8.98 14.12
CA MET A 341 -18.88 8.47 13.66
C MET A 341 -18.65 7.04 14.18
N PRO A 342 -18.20 6.10 13.35
CA PRO A 342 -17.82 4.76 13.80
C PRO A 342 -16.59 4.85 14.71
N VAL A 343 -16.60 4.06 15.79
CA VAL A 343 -15.46 3.94 16.71
C VAL A 343 -14.76 2.62 16.41
N LYS A 344 -13.47 2.71 16.08
CA LYS A 344 -12.61 1.58 15.74
C LYS A 344 -11.57 1.41 16.83
N GLU A 345 -11.47 0.20 17.35
CA GLU A 345 -10.45 -0.18 18.33
C GLU A 345 -9.12 -0.38 17.62
N ASP A 346 -8.10 0.41 17.97
CA ASP A 346 -6.79 0.39 17.36
C ASP A 346 -5.69 0.30 18.44
N ASP A 347 -4.96 -0.81 18.43
CA ASP A 347 -3.92 -1.10 19.41
C ASP A 347 -2.66 -0.21 19.25
N SER A 348 -2.55 0.57 18.18
CA SER A 348 -1.44 1.50 17.96
C SER A 348 -1.62 2.85 18.68
N MET A 349 -2.84 3.15 19.14
CA MET A 349 -3.14 4.38 19.88
C MET A 349 -2.72 4.26 21.34
N GLN A 350 -2.24 5.38 21.92
CA GLN A 350 -1.86 5.41 23.34
C GLN A 350 -3.07 5.63 24.26
N ASP A 351 -2.88 5.34 25.55
CA ASP A 351 -3.92 5.54 26.55
C ASP A 351 -4.28 7.03 26.67
N GLY A 352 -5.57 7.34 26.56
CA GLY A 352 -6.07 8.71 26.64
C GLY A 352 -6.07 9.49 25.32
N GLU A 353 -5.56 8.91 24.25
CA GLU A 353 -5.61 9.50 22.91
C GLU A 353 -6.87 9.04 22.14
N ILE A 354 -7.50 9.96 21.48
CA ILE A 354 -8.68 9.75 20.63
C ILE A 354 -8.42 10.49 19.31
N LEU A 355 -8.16 9.74 18.25
CA LEU A 355 -7.90 10.30 16.92
C LEU A 355 -9.20 10.28 16.09
N LEU A 356 -9.70 11.46 15.71
CA LEU A 356 -10.75 11.61 14.72
C LEU A 356 -10.08 11.80 13.36
N SER A 357 -10.30 10.90 12.43
CA SER A 357 -9.57 10.93 11.16
C SER A 357 -10.41 10.41 10.00
N ASN A 358 -10.32 11.12 8.87
CA ASN A 358 -10.57 10.56 7.57
C ASN A 358 -9.23 10.00 7.04
N ALA A 359 -8.95 8.75 7.37
CA ALA A 359 -7.66 8.13 7.13
C ALA A 359 -7.33 8.03 5.64
N SER A 360 -8.34 7.80 4.78
CA SER A 360 -8.14 7.65 3.34
C SER A 360 -7.69 8.93 2.64
N ASP A 361 -8.22 10.08 3.05
CA ASP A 361 -7.89 11.37 2.43
C ASP A 361 -6.73 12.08 3.15
N GLY A 362 -6.53 11.74 4.42
CA GLY A 362 -5.60 12.45 5.29
C GLY A 362 -4.19 11.88 5.35
N TYR A 363 -4.01 10.59 5.06
CA TYR A 363 -2.72 9.92 5.15
C TYR A 363 -2.42 9.08 3.93
N HIS A 364 -1.18 9.12 3.47
CA HIS A 364 -0.72 8.33 2.33
C HIS A 364 0.46 7.45 2.72
N LEU A 365 0.31 6.15 2.48
CA LEU A 365 1.34 5.14 2.71
C LEU A 365 1.83 4.59 1.36
N ASN A 366 3.12 4.65 1.10
CA ASN A 366 3.73 3.98 -0.03
C ASN A 366 4.44 2.69 0.42
N VAL A 367 4.12 1.60 -0.22
CA VAL A 367 4.81 0.31 -0.04
C VAL A 367 5.82 0.17 -1.18
N ASN A 368 7.07 0.56 -0.91
CA ASN A 368 8.15 0.51 -1.89
C ASN A 368 8.56 -0.92 -2.21
N LYS A 369 8.50 -1.81 -1.21
CA LYS A 369 8.77 -3.23 -1.34
C LYS A 369 7.84 -4.01 -0.43
N GLU A 370 7.10 -4.93 -1.02
CA GLU A 370 6.28 -5.87 -0.26
C GLU A 370 7.13 -6.76 0.64
N ILE A 371 6.47 -7.34 1.66
CA ILE A 371 7.17 -8.22 2.60
C ILE A 371 7.75 -9.42 1.86
N SER A 372 9.05 -9.59 1.98
CA SER A 372 9.78 -10.78 1.59
C SER A 372 10.24 -11.54 2.84
N MET A 373 10.48 -12.84 2.72
CA MET A 373 10.91 -13.68 3.83
C MET A 373 12.26 -14.29 3.53
N MET A 374 13.17 -14.21 4.50
CA MET A 374 14.46 -14.88 4.50
C MET A 374 14.51 -15.86 5.64
N THR A 375 15.31 -16.92 5.51
CA THR A 375 15.45 -17.95 6.54
C THR A 375 16.91 -18.17 6.88
N GLU A 376 17.18 -18.36 8.16
CA GLU A 376 18.49 -18.74 8.68
C GLU A 376 18.37 -19.91 9.65
N ASP A 377 19.13 -20.99 9.40
CA ASP A 377 19.12 -22.20 10.25
C ASP A 377 20.22 -22.14 11.30
N HIS A 378 19.81 -22.23 12.56
CA HIS A 378 20.71 -22.33 13.70
C HIS A 378 20.86 -23.79 14.15
N ILE A 379 21.83 -24.51 13.55
CA ILE A 379 22.04 -25.97 13.74
C ILE A 379 22.24 -26.31 15.24
N LYS A 380 23.04 -25.53 15.93
CA LYS A 380 23.34 -25.78 17.37
C LYS A 380 22.11 -25.55 18.27
N ALA A 381 21.29 -24.55 17.94
CA ALA A 381 20.07 -24.23 18.68
C ALA A 381 18.86 -25.08 18.24
N ARG A 382 18.99 -25.84 17.15
CA ARG A 382 17.89 -26.59 16.53
C ARG A 382 16.66 -25.71 16.27
N SER A 383 16.91 -24.52 15.72
CA SER A 383 15.90 -23.55 15.37
C SER A 383 16.18 -22.93 14.02
N THR A 384 15.15 -22.35 13.41
CA THR A 384 15.25 -21.58 12.18
C THR A 384 14.63 -20.21 12.43
N ASP A 385 15.34 -19.18 12.04
CA ASP A 385 14.83 -17.82 12.06
C ASP A 385 14.16 -17.51 10.71
N TYR A 386 12.96 -16.99 10.77
CA TYR A 386 12.20 -16.46 9.63
C TYR A 386 12.17 -14.94 9.75
N VAL A 387 12.89 -14.28 8.87
CA VAL A 387 12.98 -12.82 8.85
C VAL A 387 12.04 -12.27 7.79
N GLY A 388 10.97 -11.60 8.22
CA GLY A 388 10.14 -10.79 7.34
C GLY A 388 10.79 -9.43 7.13
N TYR A 389 10.93 -9.00 5.87
CA TYR A 389 11.53 -7.73 5.47
C TYR A 389 10.68 -7.04 4.41
N GLY A 390 10.37 -5.78 4.63
CA GLY A 390 9.66 -4.92 3.69
C GLY A 390 10.13 -3.49 3.79
N ILE A 391 9.77 -2.66 2.81
CA ILE A 391 10.09 -1.23 2.80
C ILE A 391 8.78 -0.48 2.58
N MET A 392 8.45 0.42 3.51
CA MET A 392 7.28 1.28 3.40
C MET A 392 7.58 2.64 4.02
N ASP A 393 6.92 3.66 3.50
CA ASP A 393 7.01 5.01 4.04
C ASP A 393 5.67 5.72 3.90
N GLY A 394 5.39 6.65 4.78
CA GLY A 394 4.11 7.34 4.78
C GLY A 394 4.19 8.71 5.41
N ASN A 395 3.27 9.56 5.00
CA ASN A 395 3.16 10.90 5.54
C ASN A 395 1.71 11.38 5.56
N VAL A 396 1.45 12.37 6.40
CA VAL A 396 0.18 13.09 6.44
C VAL A 396 0.07 13.97 5.19
N VAL A 397 -0.99 13.77 4.41
CA VAL A 397 -1.29 14.58 3.23
C VAL A 397 -1.87 15.94 3.64
N THR A 398 -2.72 15.95 4.63
CA THR A 398 -3.30 17.17 5.18
C THR A 398 -3.69 17.00 6.65
N GLY A 399 -3.21 17.90 7.52
CA GLY A 399 -3.64 17.94 8.92
C GLY A 399 -5.13 18.21 9.08
N LYS A 400 -5.77 18.91 8.13
CA LYS A 400 -7.19 19.32 8.17
C LYS A 400 -8.19 18.14 8.09
N ALA A 401 -7.73 16.94 7.72
CA ALA A 401 -8.52 15.72 7.71
C ALA A 401 -8.51 14.98 9.07
N HIS A 402 -7.72 15.49 10.03
CA HIS A 402 -7.50 14.85 11.32
C HIS A 402 -7.83 15.81 12.47
N ALA A 403 -8.15 15.25 13.62
CA ALA A 403 -8.15 15.95 14.89
C ALA A 403 -7.78 14.99 16.01
N LEU A 404 -6.83 15.37 16.84
CA LEU A 404 -6.39 14.62 18.00
C LEU A 404 -7.04 15.20 19.26
N LEU A 405 -7.73 14.38 20.03
CA LEU A 405 -8.17 14.70 21.38
C LEU A 405 -7.30 13.91 22.36
N LYS A 406 -6.47 14.59 23.11
CA LYS A 406 -5.55 13.98 24.09
C LYS A 406 -5.79 14.49 25.50
N GLU A 407 -5.30 13.75 26.48
CA GLU A 407 -5.24 14.19 27.86
C GLU A 407 -4.23 15.33 27.99
N ALA A 408 -4.59 16.41 28.71
CA ALA A 408 -3.68 17.54 28.92
C ALA A 408 -2.41 17.12 29.69
N ASP A 409 -1.28 17.62 29.26
CA ASP A 409 -0.03 17.45 29.98
C ASP A 409 -0.10 18.15 31.37
N ALA A 410 0.74 17.78 32.32
CA ALA A 410 0.68 18.25 33.71
C ALA A 410 1.17 19.68 33.83
#